data_a5af4f25ca69bb7f2fc529c6122f7a18
#
_entry.id   a5af4f25ca69bb7f2fc529c6122f7a18
#
_cell.length_a   1.000
_cell.length_b   1.000
_cell.length_c   1.000
_cell.angle_alpha   90.00
_cell.angle_beta   90.00
_cell.angle_gamma   90.00
#
_symmetry.space_group_name_H-M   'P 1'
#
loop_
_entity.id
_entity.type
_entity.pdbx_description
1 polymer ?
#
loop_
_entity_poly.entity_id
_entity_poly.type
_entity_poly.pdbx_seq_one_letter_code
_entity_poly.pdbx_strand_id
1 'polypeptide(L)'
;MVHAYYNYKSNIFNIKEFSMAGVSDVMKKIKSNNVKFVDLRFTDTKGKEQHVSVPVAAFDKSKFTDGHAFDGSSVAGWKGINASDMLLIPDPSTANIDPFMEETTLTLTCNVIDPTDGKGYDRDPRTIAHRAEAYLKKTGIGDKVFFGPEPEFFVFDSVTWNSGMEGSSVKINSEEATWDSGNDHEGG
;
A
#
# COMPACT_ATOMS: atom_id res chain seq x y z
N MET A 1 -6.38 -11.43 -10.41
CA MET A 1 -7.73 -11.75 -9.87
C MET A 1 -7.68 -11.53 -8.36
N VAL A 2 -8.11 -10.35 -7.90
CA VAL A 2 -8.07 -9.99 -6.47
C VAL A 2 -9.40 -10.41 -5.86
N HIS A 3 -9.40 -11.50 -5.10
CA HIS A 3 -10.56 -11.94 -4.32
C HIS A 3 -10.51 -11.27 -2.95
N ALA A 4 -11.19 -10.14 -2.80
CA ALA A 4 -11.48 -9.57 -1.49
C ALA A 4 -12.85 -10.06 -1.02
N TYR A 5 -12.88 -11.06 -0.15
CA TYR A 5 -14.09 -11.45 0.57
C TYR A 5 -14.16 -10.62 1.85
N TYR A 6 -15.08 -9.68 1.92
CA TYR A 6 -15.42 -8.98 3.16
C TYR A 6 -16.85 -9.30 3.54
N ASN A 7 -17.03 -9.96 4.69
CA ASN A 7 -18.31 -10.02 5.37
C ASN A 7 -18.50 -8.72 6.16
N TYR A 8 -19.32 -7.82 5.64
CA TYR A 8 -19.63 -6.55 6.28
C TYR A 8 -20.98 -6.64 7.02
N LYS A 9 -20.95 -6.67 8.35
CA LYS A 9 -22.10 -6.34 9.20
C LYS A 9 -21.94 -4.91 9.71
N SER A 10 -22.83 -4.07 9.22
CA SER A 10 -23.24 -2.74 9.63
C SER A 10 -22.36 -1.95 10.63
N ASN A 11 -22.03 -0.76 10.19
CA ASN A 11 -21.54 0.41 10.90
C ASN A 11 -20.03 0.51 11.18
N ILE A 12 -19.40 1.47 10.44
CA ILE A 12 -18.18 2.15 10.80
C ILE A 12 -17.05 1.17 11.12
N PHE A 13 -15.97 1.24 10.37
CA PHE A 13 -14.75 0.45 10.54
C PHE A 13 -14.66 -0.24 11.90
N ASN A 14 -15.17 -1.47 11.98
CA ASN A 14 -15.00 -2.25 13.18
C ASN A 14 -13.63 -2.89 13.10
N ILE A 15 -12.61 -2.19 13.60
CA ILE A 15 -11.21 -2.64 13.67
C ILE A 15 -11.09 -4.04 14.30
N LYS A 16 -12.12 -4.51 14.97
CA LYS A 16 -12.18 -5.83 15.63
C LYS A 16 -12.44 -7.02 14.71
N GLU A 17 -12.73 -6.83 13.42
CA GLU A 17 -13.11 -7.95 12.52
C GLU A 17 -12.01 -8.46 11.58
N PHE A 18 -10.77 -8.02 11.71
CA PHE A 18 -9.68 -8.80 11.10
C PHE A 18 -9.65 -10.16 11.80
N SER A 19 -9.95 -11.21 11.05
CA SER A 19 -9.89 -12.57 11.58
C SER A 19 -8.56 -12.77 12.31
N MET A 20 -8.63 -13.10 13.60
CA MET A 20 -7.42 -13.40 14.42
C MET A 20 -6.57 -14.51 13.78
N ALA A 21 -7.17 -15.36 12.93
CA ALA A 21 -6.47 -16.33 12.11
C ALA A 21 -5.53 -15.65 11.10
N GLY A 22 -5.99 -14.62 10.40
CA GLY A 22 -5.15 -13.88 9.45
C GLY A 22 -3.95 -13.21 10.10
N VAL A 23 -4.12 -12.58 11.28
CA VAL A 23 -3.03 -11.98 12.06
C VAL A 23 -2.03 -13.06 12.51
N SER A 24 -2.52 -14.22 12.97
CA SER A 24 -1.65 -15.35 13.34
C SER A 24 -0.80 -15.84 12.17
N ASP A 25 -1.38 -15.89 10.97
CA ASP A 25 -0.68 -16.34 9.77
C ASP A 25 0.38 -15.34 9.31
N VAL A 26 0.12 -14.03 9.44
CA VAL A 26 1.15 -13.00 9.23
C VAL A 26 2.31 -13.18 10.19
N MET A 27 2.05 -13.38 11.48
CA MET A 27 3.12 -13.60 12.47
C MET A 27 3.91 -14.88 12.22
N LYS A 28 3.26 -15.95 11.70
CA LYS A 28 3.97 -17.16 11.24
C LYS A 28 4.84 -16.86 10.02
N LYS A 29 4.30 -16.13 9.04
CA LYS A 29 5.02 -15.73 7.80
C LYS A 29 6.27 -14.92 8.13
N ILE A 30 6.17 -13.98 9.10
CA ILE A 30 7.30 -13.21 9.59
C ILE A 30 8.41 -14.13 10.11
N LYS A 31 8.06 -15.12 10.95
CA LYS A 31 9.04 -16.06 11.53
C LYS A 31 9.63 -16.99 10.49
N SER A 32 8.79 -17.61 9.66
CA SER A 32 9.23 -18.64 8.70
C SER A 32 10.11 -18.07 7.59
N ASN A 33 9.98 -16.77 7.26
CA ASN A 33 10.79 -16.11 6.24
C ASN A 33 11.94 -15.27 6.82
N ASN A 34 12.18 -15.32 8.13
CA ASN A 34 13.22 -14.54 8.79
C ASN A 34 13.15 -13.04 8.46
N VAL A 35 11.93 -12.49 8.45
CA VAL A 35 11.66 -11.10 8.10
C VAL A 35 12.43 -10.14 9.00
N LYS A 36 13.03 -9.11 8.43
CA LYS A 36 13.79 -8.07 9.12
C LYS A 36 12.97 -6.80 9.30
N PHE A 37 12.19 -6.45 8.28
CA PHE A 37 11.36 -5.24 8.27
C PHE A 37 9.91 -5.57 7.88
N VAL A 38 8.98 -4.84 8.47
CA VAL A 38 7.58 -4.81 8.02
C VAL A 38 7.32 -3.43 7.42
N ASP A 39 6.88 -3.41 6.17
CA ASP A 39 6.62 -2.20 5.40
C ASP A 39 5.12 -1.95 5.33
N LEU A 40 4.67 -0.92 6.03
CA LEU A 40 3.27 -0.53 6.12
C LEU A 40 2.96 0.44 4.99
N ARG A 41 2.20 -0.02 3.99
CA ARG A 41 1.93 0.72 2.75
C ARG A 41 0.53 1.28 2.72
N PHE A 42 0.40 2.48 2.18
CA PHE A 42 -0.87 3.16 1.95
C PHE A 42 -0.76 4.10 0.74
N THR A 43 -1.88 4.53 0.18
CA THR A 43 -1.90 5.36 -1.03
C THR A 43 -2.28 6.79 -0.67
N ASP A 44 -1.56 7.78 -1.18
CA ASP A 44 -1.92 9.18 -1.02
C ASP A 44 -2.96 9.64 -2.06
N THR A 45 -3.40 10.90 -1.95
CA THR A 45 -4.40 11.48 -2.86
C THR A 45 -3.91 11.68 -4.29
N LYS A 46 -2.60 11.59 -4.52
CA LYS A 46 -2.00 11.63 -5.87
C LYS A 46 -1.86 10.26 -6.52
N GLY A 47 -2.23 9.19 -5.80
CA GLY A 47 -2.05 7.82 -6.25
C GLY A 47 -0.67 7.24 -5.98
N LYS A 48 0.21 7.99 -5.29
CA LYS A 48 1.53 7.49 -4.91
C LYS A 48 1.41 6.55 -3.71
N GLU A 49 2.06 5.39 -3.78
CA GLU A 49 2.26 4.53 -2.64
C GLU A 49 3.24 5.17 -1.66
N GLN A 50 2.76 5.42 -0.45
CA GLN A 50 3.52 5.88 0.70
C GLN A 50 3.77 4.69 1.62
N HIS A 51 4.80 4.76 2.45
CA HIS A 51 5.10 3.66 3.37
C HIS A 51 5.83 4.10 4.63
N VAL A 52 5.75 3.25 5.65
CA VAL A 52 6.54 3.33 6.87
C VAL A 52 7.16 1.96 7.12
N SER A 53 8.49 1.90 7.13
CA SER A 53 9.23 0.67 7.43
C SER A 53 9.48 0.53 8.93
N VAL A 54 9.05 -0.59 9.49
CA VAL A 54 9.16 -0.89 10.91
C VAL A 54 10.11 -2.08 11.09
N PRO A 55 11.18 -1.98 11.89
CA PRO A 55 11.98 -3.16 12.25
C PRO A 55 11.10 -4.24 12.89
N VAL A 56 11.30 -5.49 12.52
CA VAL A 56 10.46 -6.60 13.02
C VAL A 56 10.41 -6.70 14.55
N ALA A 57 11.48 -6.27 15.23
CA ALA A 57 11.51 -6.23 16.70
C ALA A 57 10.50 -5.25 17.32
N ALA A 58 10.03 -4.25 16.55
CA ALA A 58 9.04 -3.25 16.97
C ALA A 58 7.65 -3.53 16.37
N PHE A 59 7.46 -4.69 15.72
CA PHE A 59 6.20 -5.09 15.11
C PHE A 59 5.61 -6.32 15.80
N ASP A 60 4.45 -6.15 16.38
CA ASP A 60 3.70 -7.21 17.04
C ASP A 60 2.21 -7.21 16.66
N LYS A 61 1.45 -8.11 17.27
CA LYS A 61 0.02 -8.28 16.99
C LYS A 61 -0.83 -7.05 17.32
N SER A 62 -0.39 -6.19 18.26
CA SER A 62 -1.13 -4.99 18.63
C SER A 62 -1.24 -4.00 17.48
N LYS A 63 -0.30 -4.04 16.52
CA LYS A 63 -0.33 -3.19 15.33
C LYS A 63 -1.58 -3.38 14.47
N PHE A 64 -2.21 -4.55 14.55
CA PHE A 64 -3.45 -4.82 13.80
C PHE A 64 -4.71 -4.29 14.51
N THR A 65 -4.63 -3.97 15.80
CA THR A 65 -5.74 -3.43 16.60
C THR A 65 -5.54 -1.97 16.96
N ASP A 66 -4.36 -1.63 17.42
CA ASP A 66 -4.03 -0.30 17.94
C ASP A 66 -3.45 0.61 16.84
N GLY A 67 -2.97 0.00 15.76
CA GLY A 67 -2.37 0.67 14.63
C GLY A 67 -0.91 1.05 14.85
N HIS A 68 -0.35 1.67 13.83
CA HIS A 68 0.97 2.30 13.86
C HIS A 68 0.79 3.80 13.63
N ALA A 69 1.19 4.61 14.60
CA ALA A 69 1.09 6.06 14.49
C ALA A 69 2.12 6.62 13.50
N PHE A 70 1.68 7.58 12.70
CA PHE A 70 2.55 8.34 11.80
C PHE A 70 2.07 9.79 11.67
N ASP A 71 2.94 10.65 11.17
CA ASP A 71 2.63 12.06 10.96
C ASP A 71 1.98 12.27 9.59
N GLY A 72 0.67 12.49 9.57
CA GLY A 72 -0.10 12.77 8.36
C GLY A 72 0.22 14.11 7.69
N SER A 73 0.92 15.03 8.38
CA SER A 73 1.38 16.29 7.75
C SER A 73 2.53 16.06 6.78
N SER A 74 3.22 14.93 6.88
CA SER A 74 4.25 14.49 5.93
C SER A 74 3.67 14.07 4.57
N VAL A 75 2.34 13.84 4.50
CA VAL A 75 1.64 13.46 3.28
C VAL A 75 0.97 14.69 2.68
N ALA A 76 1.39 15.08 1.47
CA ALA A 76 0.91 16.29 0.82
C ALA A 76 -0.63 16.29 0.66
N GLY A 77 -1.27 17.35 1.16
CA GLY A 77 -2.71 17.55 1.07
C GLY A 77 -3.55 16.79 2.10
N TRP A 78 -2.93 16.13 3.09
CA TRP A 78 -3.66 15.40 4.14
C TRP A 78 -3.97 16.29 5.35
N LYS A 79 -3.11 16.30 6.33
CA LYS A 79 -3.32 17.00 7.61
C LYS A 79 -2.44 18.23 7.74
N GLY A 80 -2.88 19.21 8.52
CA GLY A 80 -2.01 20.27 9.00
C GLY A 80 -1.24 19.83 10.23
N ILE A 81 -0.15 20.53 10.52
CA ILE A 81 0.77 20.19 11.63
C ILE A 81 0.09 20.16 13.00
N ASN A 82 -0.99 20.91 13.19
CA ASN A 82 -1.69 21.01 14.48
C ASN A 82 -2.59 19.80 14.79
N ALA A 83 -2.81 18.90 13.84
CA ALA A 83 -3.67 17.71 13.99
C ALA A 83 -3.16 16.59 13.10
N SER A 84 -1.85 16.35 13.13
CA SER A 84 -1.15 15.50 12.17
C SER A 84 -1.18 14.01 12.50
N ASP A 85 -1.48 13.64 13.73
CA ASP A 85 -1.49 12.24 14.17
C ASP A 85 -2.51 11.43 13.39
N MET A 86 -2.04 10.33 12.78
CA MET A 86 -2.80 9.37 12.01
C MET A 86 -2.39 7.95 12.40
N LEU A 87 -3.25 6.98 12.15
CA LEU A 87 -2.98 5.56 12.41
C LEU A 87 -3.04 4.75 11.12
N LEU A 88 -2.04 3.89 10.93
CA LEU A 88 -2.04 2.83 9.93
C LEU A 88 -2.52 1.53 10.58
N ILE A 89 -3.65 1.00 10.10
CA ILE A 89 -4.16 -0.31 10.53
C ILE A 89 -3.87 -1.31 9.41
N PRO A 90 -2.90 -2.22 9.61
CA PRO A 90 -2.53 -3.19 8.58
C PRO A 90 -3.66 -4.18 8.29
N ASP A 91 -3.86 -4.47 7.01
CA ASP A 91 -4.77 -5.53 6.57
C ASP A 91 -3.99 -6.85 6.44
N PRO A 92 -4.21 -7.84 7.32
CA PRO A 92 -3.46 -9.09 7.30
C PRO A 92 -3.65 -9.90 6.01
N SER A 93 -4.74 -9.69 5.28
CA SER A 93 -5.01 -10.40 4.02
C SER A 93 -4.07 -9.97 2.89
N THR A 94 -3.39 -8.83 3.04
CA THR A 94 -2.48 -8.26 2.04
C THR A 94 -1.02 -8.63 2.26
N ALA A 95 -0.72 -9.42 3.28
CA ALA A 95 0.65 -9.75 3.68
C ALA A 95 1.43 -10.47 2.57
N ASN A 96 2.50 -9.87 2.10
CA ASN A 96 3.38 -10.43 1.08
C ASN A 96 4.85 -10.18 1.40
N ILE A 97 5.74 -11.06 0.92
CA ILE A 97 7.20 -10.81 0.96
C ILE A 97 7.57 -10.01 -0.28
N ASP A 98 8.24 -8.89 -0.09
CA ASP A 98 8.72 -8.06 -1.19
C ASP A 98 9.95 -8.72 -1.84
N PRO A 99 9.88 -9.10 -3.12
CA PRO A 99 11.00 -9.76 -3.80
C PRO A 99 12.13 -8.81 -4.20
N PHE A 100 11.94 -7.49 -4.08
CA PHE A 100 12.89 -6.47 -4.55
C PHE A 100 13.74 -5.85 -3.44
N MET A 101 13.46 -6.20 -2.18
CA MET A 101 14.22 -5.66 -1.05
C MET A 101 15.43 -6.54 -0.74
N GLU A 102 16.60 -5.89 -0.49
CA GLU A 102 17.83 -6.56 -0.11
C GLU A 102 17.65 -7.34 1.21
N GLU A 103 17.08 -6.69 2.21
CA GLU A 103 16.69 -7.32 3.47
C GLU A 103 15.26 -7.85 3.40
N THR A 104 15.03 -9.07 3.88
CA THR A 104 13.70 -9.69 3.82
C THR A 104 12.64 -8.81 4.47
N THR A 105 11.77 -8.25 3.65
CA THR A 105 10.74 -7.30 4.04
C THR A 105 9.36 -7.90 3.78
N LEU A 106 8.47 -7.80 4.77
CA LEU A 106 7.06 -8.15 4.62
C LEU A 106 6.26 -6.87 4.41
N THR A 107 5.47 -6.82 3.35
CA THR A 107 4.58 -5.69 3.05
C THR A 107 3.17 -5.94 3.56
N LEU A 108 2.52 -4.91 4.06
CA LEU A 108 1.12 -4.89 4.47
C LEU A 108 0.46 -3.61 3.97
N THR A 109 -0.63 -3.73 3.22
CA THR A 109 -1.47 -2.56 2.89
C THR A 109 -2.31 -2.17 4.09
N CYS A 110 -2.35 -0.88 4.40
CA CYS A 110 -3.00 -0.35 5.59
C CYS A 110 -4.26 0.44 5.24
N ASN A 111 -5.22 0.41 6.15
CA ASN A 111 -6.26 1.42 6.25
C ASN A 111 -5.72 2.60 7.06
N VAL A 112 -6.08 3.81 6.65
CA VAL A 112 -5.69 5.03 7.36
C VAL A 112 -6.84 5.52 8.21
N ILE A 113 -6.59 5.69 9.50
CA ILE A 113 -7.61 6.06 10.48
C ILE A 113 -7.28 7.44 11.07
N ASP A 114 -8.30 8.28 11.20
CA ASP A 114 -8.21 9.50 11.99
C ASP A 114 -8.44 9.16 13.47
N PRO A 115 -7.45 9.33 14.35
CA PRO A 115 -7.59 8.96 15.76
C PRO A 115 -8.61 9.83 16.49
N THR A 116 -9.01 10.98 15.96
CA THR A 116 -9.95 11.90 16.61
C THR A 116 -11.37 11.35 16.65
N ASP A 117 -11.76 10.56 15.66
CA ASP A 117 -13.11 9.97 15.58
C ASP A 117 -13.10 8.45 15.36
N GLY A 118 -11.91 7.86 15.22
CA GLY A 118 -11.72 6.42 15.01
C GLY A 118 -12.22 5.89 13.67
N LYS A 119 -12.48 6.78 12.71
CA LYS A 119 -13.00 6.42 11.37
C LYS A 119 -11.90 6.40 10.33
N GLY A 120 -12.21 5.71 9.21
CA GLY A 120 -11.38 5.79 8.02
C GLY A 120 -11.23 7.23 7.54
N TYR A 121 -9.99 7.62 7.25
CA TYR A 121 -9.69 8.98 6.83
C TYR A 121 -10.31 9.29 5.46
N ASP A 122 -11.02 10.43 5.35
CA ASP A 122 -11.79 10.78 4.17
C ASP A 122 -10.96 10.97 2.89
N ARG A 123 -9.67 11.27 3.03
CA ARG A 123 -8.74 11.44 1.89
C ARG A 123 -7.90 10.19 1.61
N ASP A 124 -8.14 9.10 2.33
CA ASP A 124 -7.55 7.80 2.01
C ASP A 124 -8.32 7.14 0.86
N PRO A 125 -7.69 6.88 -0.30
CA PRO A 125 -8.34 6.22 -1.43
C PRO A 125 -8.93 4.85 -1.08
N ARG A 126 -8.29 4.09 -0.19
CA ARG A 126 -8.79 2.80 0.28
C ARG A 126 -10.08 2.94 1.08
N THR A 127 -10.17 3.94 1.94
CA THR A 127 -11.40 4.30 2.65
C THR A 127 -12.54 4.65 1.69
N ILE A 128 -12.23 5.40 0.63
CA ILE A 128 -13.22 5.75 -0.40
C ILE A 128 -13.73 4.50 -1.12
N ALA A 129 -12.83 3.58 -1.49
CA ALA A 129 -13.19 2.31 -2.11
C ALA A 129 -14.12 1.47 -1.22
N HIS A 130 -13.83 1.34 0.07
CA HIS A 130 -14.68 0.65 1.03
C HIS A 130 -16.07 1.30 1.15
N ARG A 131 -16.13 2.64 1.15
CA ARG A 131 -17.41 3.37 1.15
C ARG A 131 -18.21 3.12 -0.12
N ALA A 132 -17.56 3.05 -1.28
CA ALA A 132 -18.21 2.75 -2.55
C ALA A 132 -18.79 1.33 -2.57
N GLU A 133 -18.06 0.33 -2.08
CA GLU A 133 -18.59 -1.04 -1.92
C GLU A 133 -19.79 -1.11 -0.97
N ALA A 134 -19.72 -0.41 0.16
CA ALA A 134 -20.82 -0.34 1.10
C ALA A 134 -22.04 0.33 0.49
N TYR A 135 -21.84 1.38 -0.31
CA TYR A 135 -22.91 2.06 -1.03
C TYR A 135 -23.57 1.16 -2.06
N LEU A 136 -22.78 0.43 -2.87
CA LEU A 136 -23.31 -0.53 -3.85
C LEU A 136 -24.24 -1.54 -3.17
N LYS A 137 -23.82 -2.15 -2.09
CA LYS A 137 -24.65 -3.08 -1.31
C LYS A 137 -25.94 -2.44 -0.79
N LYS A 138 -25.84 -1.20 -0.29
CA LYS A 138 -26.99 -0.44 0.22
C LYS A 138 -28.03 -0.15 -0.86
N THR A 139 -27.61 0.04 -2.12
CA THR A 139 -28.55 0.30 -3.23
C THR A 139 -29.39 -0.93 -3.62
N GLY A 140 -28.94 -2.13 -3.27
CA GLY A 140 -29.57 -3.38 -3.70
C GLY A 140 -29.38 -3.73 -5.17
N ILE A 141 -28.63 -2.93 -5.94
CA ILE A 141 -28.35 -3.17 -7.36
C ILE A 141 -27.36 -4.33 -7.53
N GLY A 142 -26.39 -4.43 -6.60
CA GLY A 142 -25.38 -5.49 -6.61
C GLY A 142 -24.68 -5.58 -5.26
N ASP A 143 -24.00 -6.68 -5.02
CA ASP A 143 -23.21 -6.95 -3.82
C ASP A 143 -21.71 -7.03 -4.08
N LYS A 144 -21.32 -7.08 -5.35
CA LYS A 144 -19.92 -7.17 -5.80
C LYS A 144 -19.67 -6.30 -7.02
N VAL A 145 -18.47 -5.78 -7.12
CA VAL A 145 -17.94 -5.10 -8.29
C VAL A 145 -16.60 -5.72 -8.66
N PHE A 146 -16.37 -5.88 -9.96
CA PHE A 146 -15.12 -6.41 -10.49
C PHE A 146 -14.46 -5.33 -11.33
N PHE A 147 -13.16 -5.15 -11.13
CA PHE A 147 -12.32 -4.28 -11.93
C PHE A 147 -11.25 -5.13 -12.63
N GLY A 148 -10.94 -4.78 -13.87
CA GLY A 148 -9.84 -5.37 -14.62
C GLY A 148 -8.72 -4.33 -14.79
N PRO A 149 -7.78 -4.19 -13.84
CA PRO A 149 -6.69 -3.24 -13.98
C PRO A 149 -5.74 -3.68 -15.11
N GLU A 150 -5.28 -2.70 -15.89
CA GLU A 150 -4.31 -2.88 -16.98
C GLU A 150 -3.05 -2.04 -16.66
N PRO A 151 -2.22 -2.44 -15.68
CA PRO A 151 -1.02 -1.70 -15.35
C PRO A 151 0.00 -1.84 -16.47
N GLU A 152 0.45 -0.69 -17.01
CA GLU A 152 1.47 -0.61 -18.05
C GLU A 152 2.77 -0.12 -17.43
N PHE A 153 3.89 -0.71 -17.86
CA PHE A 153 5.22 -0.32 -17.42
C PHE A 153 6.27 -0.65 -18.48
N PHE A 154 7.39 0.04 -18.38
CA PHE A 154 8.56 -0.24 -19.21
C PHE A 154 9.60 -1.02 -18.41
N VAL A 155 10.29 -1.93 -19.09
CA VAL A 155 11.48 -2.62 -18.57
C VAL A 155 12.70 -2.04 -19.26
N PHE A 156 13.66 -1.56 -18.48
CA PHE A 156 14.90 -0.98 -19.01
C PHE A 156 16.11 -1.79 -18.56
N ASP A 157 17.14 -1.86 -19.40
CA ASP A 157 18.43 -2.47 -19.06
C ASP A 157 19.20 -1.60 -18.09
N SER A 158 19.12 -0.28 -18.28
CA SER A 158 19.68 0.67 -17.33
C SER A 158 19.00 2.04 -17.38
N VAL A 159 18.95 2.70 -16.22
CA VAL A 159 18.53 4.09 -16.08
C VAL A 159 19.58 4.82 -15.27
N THR A 160 20.12 5.90 -15.83
CA THR A 160 21.04 6.80 -15.11
C THR A 160 20.41 8.19 -15.08
N TRP A 161 20.43 8.81 -13.93
CA TRP A 161 19.90 10.17 -13.77
C TRP A 161 20.80 11.02 -12.87
N ASN A 162 20.76 12.31 -13.11
CA ASN A 162 21.32 13.33 -12.22
C ASN A 162 20.27 14.41 -12.01
N SER A 163 20.15 14.90 -10.78
CA SER A 163 19.25 16.02 -10.44
C SER A 163 19.94 16.88 -9.39
N GLY A 164 20.51 18.00 -9.83
CA GLY A 164 21.21 18.96 -8.99
C GLY A 164 20.77 20.40 -9.29
N MET A 165 21.33 21.35 -8.54
CA MET A 165 21.07 22.77 -8.76
C MET A 165 21.59 23.26 -10.10
N GLU A 166 22.63 22.60 -10.65
CA GLU A 166 23.25 22.88 -11.93
C GLU A 166 22.45 22.37 -13.14
N GLY A 167 21.44 21.51 -12.89
CA GLY A 167 20.61 20.94 -13.94
C GLY A 167 20.20 19.51 -13.67
N SER A 168 19.56 18.90 -14.66
CA SER A 168 19.15 17.51 -14.60
C SER A 168 19.41 16.79 -15.93
N SER A 169 19.69 15.49 -15.85
CA SER A 169 19.84 14.62 -17.01
C SER A 169 19.24 13.25 -16.72
N VAL A 170 18.72 12.59 -17.77
CA VAL A 170 18.26 11.22 -17.75
C VAL A 170 18.81 10.49 -18.96
N LYS A 171 19.37 9.30 -18.75
CA LYS A 171 19.76 8.39 -19.81
C LYS A 171 19.12 7.03 -19.54
N ILE A 172 18.41 6.54 -20.53
CA ILE A 172 17.72 5.23 -20.50
C ILE A 172 18.36 4.37 -21.59
N ASN A 173 18.63 3.11 -21.26
CA ASN A 173 19.06 2.09 -22.21
C ASN A 173 18.05 0.92 -22.17
N SER A 174 17.70 0.42 -23.35
CA SER A 174 16.80 -0.71 -23.50
C SER A 174 17.10 -1.40 -24.83
N GLU A 175 17.32 -2.71 -24.77
CA GLU A 175 17.55 -3.55 -25.95
C GLU A 175 16.42 -3.42 -26.99
N GLU A 176 15.19 -3.23 -26.51
CA GLU A 176 14.00 -3.11 -27.36
C GLU A 176 13.76 -1.70 -27.90
N ALA A 177 14.56 -0.74 -27.50
CA ALA A 177 14.33 0.65 -27.88
C ALA A 177 14.84 0.96 -29.30
N THR A 178 14.10 1.75 -30.03
CA THR A 178 14.43 2.17 -31.41
C THR A 178 15.72 2.98 -31.51
N TRP A 179 16.17 3.60 -30.42
CA TRP A 179 17.44 4.35 -30.36
C TRP A 179 18.66 3.45 -30.07
N ASP A 180 18.44 2.20 -29.68
CA ASP A 180 19.51 1.24 -29.43
C ASP A 180 19.78 0.45 -30.73
N SER A 181 20.28 1.16 -31.72
CA SER A 181 20.50 0.63 -33.07
C SER A 181 21.69 -0.33 -33.12
N GLY A 182 21.54 -1.41 -33.89
CA GLY A 182 22.55 -2.43 -34.08
C GLY A 182 22.29 -3.75 -33.34
N ASN A 183 21.21 -3.82 -32.61
CA ASN A 183 20.73 -5.05 -32.02
C ASN A 183 19.85 -5.84 -33.02
N ASP A 184 19.84 -7.16 -32.88
CA ASP A 184 19.01 -8.07 -33.70
C ASP A 184 17.50 -8.01 -33.33
N HIS A 185 17.12 -7.13 -32.44
CA HIS A 185 15.74 -6.95 -31.96
C HIS A 185 15.03 -5.85 -32.73
N GLU A 186 13.81 -6.12 -33.15
CA GLU A 186 12.90 -5.08 -33.62
C GLU A 186 12.54 -4.20 -32.39
N GLY A 187 12.90 -2.93 -32.46
CA GLY A 187 12.55 -1.98 -31.41
C GLY A 187 11.05 -1.93 -31.18
N GLY A 188 10.65 -1.97 -29.91
CA GLY A 188 9.26 -1.96 -29.48
C GLY A 188 8.55 -0.62 -29.66
#